data_58f894392ae89030ac3f88b0a44831b3
#
_entry.id   58f894392ae89030ac3f88b0a44831b3
#
_cell.length_a   1.000
_cell.length_b   1.000
_cell.length_c   1.000
_cell.angle_alpha   90.00
_cell.angle_beta   90.00
_cell.angle_gamma   90.00
#
_symmetry.space_group_name_H-M   'P 1'
#
loop_
_entity.id
_entity.type
_entity.pdbx_description
1 polymer ?
#
loop_
_entity_poly.entity_id
_entity_poly.type
_entity_poly.pdbx_seq_one_letter_code
_entity_poly.pdbx_strand_id
1 'polypeptide(L)'
;MMRKKPELLSPAGDMEKLKMAVAYGADAVYLAGTSFGMRSFAGTFSPEELPCAVAYAHDHGVRVHVTVNTMPRSGEVDALPAHLERLNDAGVDALILADLGAFTLAGKYAPRCERHISTQQSIANYACAQAWYDLGAKRVVLARELSMDEIREIRRRTSPELELETFCHGAMCVSYSGRCLLSNYMTGRDSNRGACAQPCRYQYALMEEKRPGEYFPVFEDEKGTYIMNSRDMCMIDHLDDLMDAGVDCLKIEGRAKSAYYAAIVTGAYRHVIDDVAQGRPADPVWRDEVEHVSHRHYSTGFFYGPPGQYYESSRYIRDWQICAVVTGCTPEGLATLSLRNKFRTGDTVEVVGPDTRPFSLTVPEMTDADGLPLFEPKTPQMTFTMSLPRSVPPMSFIRHAVDLSGK
;
A
#
# COMPACT_ATOMS: atom_id res chain seq x y z
N MET A 1 29.12 2.37 -1.09
CA MET A 1 29.03 3.08 0.19
C MET A 1 27.78 2.61 0.90
N MET A 2 27.78 2.38 2.20
CA MET A 2 26.54 2.04 2.92
C MET A 2 25.63 3.27 2.97
N ARG A 3 24.34 3.11 2.59
CA ARG A 3 23.34 4.15 2.64
C ARG A 3 22.52 4.05 3.93
N LYS A 4 21.96 5.16 4.40
CA LYS A 4 20.97 5.12 5.48
C LYS A 4 19.75 4.33 4.99
N LYS A 5 19.38 3.29 5.75
CA LYS A 5 18.19 2.48 5.46
C LYS A 5 16.94 3.28 5.81
N PRO A 6 16.02 3.53 4.87
CA PRO A 6 14.74 4.18 5.15
C PRO A 6 13.77 3.22 5.84
N GLU A 7 12.84 3.76 6.61
CA GLU A 7 11.69 3.01 7.13
C GLU A 7 10.78 2.55 5.99
N LEU A 8 10.40 1.29 5.97
CA LEU A 8 9.40 0.77 5.03
C LEU A 8 8.02 0.78 5.69
N LEU A 9 7.14 1.67 5.23
CA LEU A 9 5.79 1.87 5.75
C LEU A 9 4.76 1.18 4.86
N SER A 10 4.16 0.10 5.38
CA SER A 10 3.26 -0.76 4.63
C SER A 10 1.79 -0.57 5.01
N PRO A 11 0.84 -0.81 4.08
CA PRO A 11 -0.57 -0.64 4.33
C PRO A 11 -1.16 -1.81 5.12
N ALA A 12 -2.00 -1.52 6.14
CA ALA A 12 -2.75 -2.49 6.91
C ALA A 12 -4.23 -2.07 6.99
N GLY A 13 -5.09 -2.65 6.14
CA GLY A 13 -6.54 -2.36 6.13
C GLY A 13 -7.33 -3.19 7.13
N ASP A 14 -6.79 -4.34 7.56
CA ASP A 14 -7.36 -5.27 8.52
C ASP A 14 -6.23 -6.09 9.19
N MET A 15 -6.59 -6.94 10.15
CA MET A 15 -5.63 -7.75 10.92
C MET A 15 -4.86 -8.74 10.04
N GLU A 16 -5.45 -9.31 8.98
CA GLU A 16 -4.77 -10.22 8.06
C GLU A 16 -3.66 -9.47 7.31
N LYS A 17 -3.97 -8.29 6.76
CA LYS A 17 -3.00 -7.44 6.06
C LYS A 17 -1.90 -6.94 6.97
N LEU A 18 -2.23 -6.60 8.23
CA LEU A 18 -1.26 -6.21 9.23
C LEU A 18 -0.25 -7.33 9.48
N LYS A 19 -0.73 -8.54 9.75
CA LYS A 19 0.12 -9.72 9.98
C LYS A 19 1.01 -10.02 8.77
N MET A 20 0.46 -9.92 7.57
CA MET A 20 1.22 -10.12 6.33
C MET A 20 2.31 -9.04 6.16
N ALA A 21 1.99 -7.75 6.34
CA ALA A 21 2.97 -6.68 6.23
C ALA A 21 4.12 -6.86 7.23
N VAL A 22 3.80 -7.22 8.48
CA VAL A 22 4.78 -7.51 9.53
C VAL A 22 5.67 -8.68 9.13
N ALA A 23 5.08 -9.81 8.74
CA ALA A 23 5.83 -11.01 8.37
C ALA A 23 6.74 -10.82 7.17
N TYR A 24 6.36 -9.94 6.23
CA TYR A 24 7.15 -9.63 5.03
C TYR A 24 8.10 -8.44 5.19
N GLY A 25 8.35 -7.98 6.42
CA GLY A 25 9.45 -7.09 6.75
C GLY A 25 9.14 -5.60 6.70
N ALA A 26 7.91 -5.19 6.97
CA ALA A 26 7.59 -3.79 7.24
C ALA A 26 8.30 -3.31 8.51
N ASP A 27 8.86 -2.10 8.50
CA ASP A 27 9.37 -1.44 9.71
C ASP A 27 8.23 -0.71 10.45
N ALA A 28 7.22 -0.28 9.70
CA ALA A 28 6.00 0.32 10.22
C ALA A 28 4.79 -0.04 9.36
N VAL A 29 3.61 -0.03 9.97
CA VAL A 29 2.34 -0.19 9.27
C VAL A 29 1.46 1.03 9.46
N TYR A 30 0.68 1.41 8.42
CA TYR A 30 -0.34 2.44 8.59
C TYR A 30 -1.74 1.88 8.40
N LEU A 31 -2.62 2.28 9.29
CA LEU A 31 -3.99 1.81 9.37
C LEU A 31 -4.97 2.95 9.67
N ALA A 32 -6.26 2.66 9.69
CA ALA A 32 -7.28 3.62 10.09
C ALA A 32 -8.21 3.01 11.14
N GLY A 33 -8.62 3.83 12.08
CA GLY A 33 -9.79 3.57 12.89
C GLY A 33 -11.10 3.80 12.13
N THR A 34 -12.22 3.54 12.76
CA THR A 34 -13.57 3.74 12.20
C THR A 34 -13.95 5.22 11.99
N SER A 35 -13.18 6.15 12.58
CA SER A 35 -13.43 7.59 12.51
C SER A 35 -12.21 8.36 12.05
N PHE A 36 -12.43 9.51 11.41
CA PHE A 36 -11.43 10.48 10.96
C PHE A 36 -10.35 9.96 10.00
N GLY A 37 -10.43 8.70 9.56
CA GLY A 37 -9.53 8.13 8.56
C GLY A 37 -10.08 8.23 7.14
N MET A 38 -9.22 8.54 6.17
CA MET A 38 -9.56 8.43 4.75
C MET A 38 -9.76 6.97 4.34
N ARG A 39 -10.61 6.76 3.29
CA ARG A 39 -10.91 5.44 2.73
C ARG A 39 -11.63 4.50 3.72
N SER A 40 -12.75 4.95 4.26
CA SER A 40 -13.63 4.16 5.13
C SER A 40 -14.04 2.79 4.56
N PHE A 41 -13.98 2.61 3.22
CA PHE A 41 -14.27 1.35 2.53
C PHE A 41 -13.06 0.41 2.38
N ALA A 42 -11.88 0.81 2.80
CA ALA A 42 -10.64 0.05 2.62
C ALA A 42 -10.29 -0.88 3.80
N GLY A 43 -11.22 -1.08 4.70
CA GLY A 43 -11.01 -1.71 6.00
C GLY A 43 -10.59 -0.69 7.07
N THR A 44 -11.08 -0.92 8.27
CA THR A 44 -10.81 -0.10 9.46
C THR A 44 -10.73 -1.01 10.66
N PHE A 45 -9.97 -0.58 11.67
CA PHE A 45 -9.92 -1.28 12.96
C PHE A 45 -10.95 -0.64 13.90
N SER A 46 -11.75 -1.47 14.55
CA SER A 46 -12.63 -1.00 15.62
C SER A 46 -11.82 -0.52 16.83
N PRO A 47 -12.42 0.24 17.75
CA PRO A 47 -11.77 0.62 19.00
C PRO A 47 -11.28 -0.57 19.83
N GLU A 48 -11.93 -1.72 19.72
CA GLU A 48 -11.58 -2.97 20.42
C GLU A 48 -10.45 -3.73 19.72
N GLU A 49 -10.41 -3.70 18.37
CA GLU A 49 -9.37 -4.37 17.57
C GLU A 49 -8.04 -3.62 17.59
N LEU A 50 -8.08 -2.29 17.68
CA LEU A 50 -6.90 -1.44 17.56
C LEU A 50 -5.82 -1.76 18.61
N PRO A 51 -6.11 -1.92 19.91
CA PRO A 51 -5.09 -2.30 20.90
C PRO A 51 -4.44 -3.64 20.59
N CYS A 52 -5.21 -4.62 20.11
CA CYS A 52 -4.67 -5.92 19.70
C CYS A 52 -3.75 -5.80 18.47
N ALA A 53 -4.11 -4.95 17.52
CA ALA A 53 -3.29 -4.70 16.34
C ALA A 53 -1.96 -4.01 16.70
N VAL A 54 -2.01 -3.01 17.58
CA VAL A 54 -0.82 -2.32 18.10
C VAL A 54 0.08 -3.30 18.87
N ALA A 55 -0.47 -4.06 19.80
CA ALA A 55 0.30 -5.03 20.56
C ALA A 55 0.98 -6.07 19.66
N TYR A 56 0.24 -6.63 18.69
CA TYR A 56 0.82 -7.57 17.72
C TYR A 56 1.99 -6.98 16.94
N ALA A 57 1.85 -5.74 16.44
CA ALA A 57 2.91 -5.08 15.69
C ALA A 57 4.14 -4.83 16.58
N HIS A 58 3.94 -4.31 17.79
CA HIS A 58 5.00 -4.03 18.76
C HIS A 58 5.74 -5.29 19.21
N ASP A 59 5.03 -6.41 19.42
CA ASP A 59 5.65 -7.71 19.75
C ASP A 59 6.63 -8.19 18.66
N HIS A 60 6.48 -7.68 17.43
CA HIS A 60 7.36 -7.95 16.29
C HIS A 60 8.31 -6.78 15.95
N GLY A 61 8.37 -5.74 16.79
CA GLY A 61 9.24 -4.58 16.59
C GLY A 61 8.78 -3.63 15.48
N VAL A 62 7.51 -3.69 15.08
CA VAL A 62 6.92 -2.89 13.99
C VAL A 62 6.09 -1.74 14.57
N ARG A 63 6.30 -0.51 14.09
CA ARG A 63 5.58 0.69 14.51
C ARG A 63 4.17 0.75 13.88
N VAL A 64 3.24 1.41 14.56
CA VAL A 64 1.87 1.59 14.08
C VAL A 64 1.54 3.07 13.92
N HIS A 65 1.22 3.48 12.68
CA HIS A 65 0.79 4.82 12.34
C HIS A 65 -0.71 4.85 12.03
N VAL A 66 -1.48 5.69 12.70
CA VAL A 66 -2.93 5.77 12.49
C VAL A 66 -3.30 7.03 11.71
N THR A 67 -4.12 6.85 10.66
CA THR A 67 -4.60 7.98 9.87
C THR A 67 -5.75 8.70 10.59
N VAL A 68 -5.57 10.01 10.84
CA VAL A 68 -6.57 10.97 11.31
C VAL A 68 -6.58 12.11 10.28
N ASN A 69 -6.79 11.75 9.02
CA ASN A 69 -6.48 12.61 7.88
C ASN A 69 -7.69 12.99 7.01
N THR A 70 -8.89 12.88 7.54
CA THR A 70 -10.07 13.56 6.96
C THR A 70 -10.02 15.05 7.29
N MET A 71 -10.76 15.87 6.55
CA MET A 71 -11.00 17.27 6.88
C MET A 71 -12.25 17.34 7.77
N PRO A 72 -12.14 17.45 9.11
CA PRO A 72 -13.28 17.49 9.99
C PRO A 72 -14.06 18.79 9.79
N ARG A 73 -15.39 18.71 9.80
CA ARG A 73 -16.26 19.88 9.84
C ARG A 73 -16.49 20.31 11.28
N SER A 74 -16.90 21.56 11.50
CA SER A 74 -17.09 22.11 12.86
C SER A 74 -17.89 21.21 13.80
N GLY A 75 -18.96 20.56 13.30
CA GLY A 75 -19.77 19.63 14.10
C GLY A 75 -19.08 18.29 14.45
N GLU A 76 -17.90 18.00 13.90
CA GLU A 76 -17.12 16.78 14.15
C GLU A 76 -15.93 17.03 15.07
N VAL A 77 -15.49 18.29 15.18
CA VAL A 77 -14.28 18.68 15.94
C VAL A 77 -14.40 18.31 17.41
N ASP A 78 -15.58 18.43 18.00
CA ASP A 78 -15.81 18.13 19.42
C ASP A 78 -15.58 16.65 19.78
N ALA A 79 -15.63 15.76 18.80
CA ALA A 79 -15.34 14.32 18.97
C ALA A 79 -13.85 13.97 18.85
N LEU A 80 -13.01 14.88 18.31
CA LEU A 80 -11.58 14.64 18.14
C LEU A 80 -10.81 14.38 19.43
N PRO A 81 -11.00 15.16 20.53
CA PRO A 81 -10.27 14.94 21.77
C PRO A 81 -10.36 13.51 22.28
N ALA A 82 -11.58 13.00 22.45
CA ALA A 82 -11.80 11.64 22.93
C ALA A 82 -11.27 10.56 21.97
N HIS A 83 -11.28 10.83 20.65
CA HIS A 83 -10.69 9.94 19.67
C HIS A 83 -9.16 9.90 19.80
N LEU A 84 -8.51 11.05 19.93
CA LEU A 84 -7.06 11.18 20.07
C LEU A 84 -6.56 10.56 21.37
N GLU A 85 -7.26 10.75 22.48
CA GLU A 85 -6.95 10.10 23.78
C GLU A 85 -6.97 8.57 23.64
N ARG A 86 -7.99 8.00 22.99
CA ARG A 86 -8.04 6.54 22.75
C ARG A 86 -6.85 6.03 21.92
N LEU A 87 -6.43 6.77 20.89
CA LEU A 87 -5.25 6.40 20.08
C LEU A 87 -3.97 6.47 20.91
N ASN A 88 -3.82 7.52 21.71
CA ASN A 88 -2.69 7.67 22.65
C ASN A 88 -2.64 6.53 23.68
N ASP A 89 -3.78 6.12 24.21
CA ASP A 89 -3.88 5.06 25.23
C ASP A 89 -3.70 3.67 24.63
N ALA A 90 -4.07 3.48 23.37
CA ALA A 90 -3.79 2.26 22.61
C ALA A 90 -2.30 2.08 22.27
N GLY A 91 -1.44 3.08 22.55
CA GLY A 91 -0.01 3.01 22.30
C GLY A 91 0.39 3.21 20.84
N VAL A 92 -0.43 3.93 20.04
CA VAL A 92 -0.11 4.27 18.65
C VAL A 92 1.15 5.13 18.59
N ASP A 93 2.08 4.81 17.68
CA ASP A 93 3.38 5.50 17.57
C ASP A 93 3.25 6.85 16.89
N ALA A 94 2.42 6.95 15.83
CA ALA A 94 2.25 8.19 15.09
C ALA A 94 0.84 8.40 14.56
N LEU A 95 0.44 9.67 14.47
CA LEU A 95 -0.81 10.11 13.85
C LEU A 95 -0.53 10.80 12.52
N ILE A 96 -1.16 10.33 11.44
CA ILE A 96 -1.06 10.93 10.11
C ILE A 96 -2.22 11.92 9.96
N LEU A 97 -1.91 13.23 9.97
CA LEU A 97 -2.86 14.33 10.11
C LEU A 97 -2.91 15.21 8.85
N ALA A 98 -4.09 15.70 8.48
CA ALA A 98 -4.28 16.56 7.32
C ALA A 98 -4.93 17.92 7.65
N ASP A 99 -5.34 18.14 8.88
CA ASP A 99 -5.99 19.38 9.32
C ASP A 99 -5.19 20.03 10.43
N LEU A 100 -5.00 21.35 10.37
CA LEU A 100 -4.22 22.10 11.36
C LEU A 100 -4.86 22.08 12.75
N GLY A 101 -6.21 22.12 12.81
CA GLY A 101 -6.94 22.00 14.08
C GLY A 101 -6.73 20.62 14.71
N ALA A 102 -6.89 19.55 13.91
CA ALA A 102 -6.62 18.18 14.37
C ALA A 102 -5.16 18.01 14.81
N PHE A 103 -4.20 18.61 14.09
CA PHE A 103 -2.78 18.61 14.43
C PHE A 103 -2.52 19.28 15.79
N THR A 104 -3.15 20.42 16.04
CA THR A 104 -3.02 21.15 17.32
C THR A 104 -3.64 20.36 18.48
N LEU A 105 -4.84 19.79 18.26
CA LEU A 105 -5.50 18.96 19.26
C LEU A 105 -4.72 17.68 19.54
N ALA A 106 -4.08 17.06 18.53
CA ALA A 106 -3.23 15.88 18.70
C ALA A 106 -2.06 16.16 19.67
N GLY A 107 -1.43 17.32 19.56
CA GLY A 107 -0.37 17.73 20.51
C GLY A 107 -0.83 17.81 21.97
N LYS A 108 -2.13 18.07 22.18
CA LYS A 108 -2.72 18.18 23.53
C LYS A 108 -3.25 16.84 24.04
N TYR A 109 -3.97 16.09 23.21
CA TYR A 109 -4.74 14.91 23.62
C TYR A 109 -4.07 13.57 23.27
N ALA A 110 -3.02 13.59 22.44
CA ALA A 110 -2.20 12.42 22.11
C ALA A 110 -0.69 12.75 22.18
N PRO A 111 -0.18 13.24 23.32
CA PRO A 111 1.20 13.76 23.42
C PRO A 111 2.29 12.68 23.27
N ARG A 112 1.94 11.39 23.40
CA ARG A 112 2.87 10.28 23.17
C ARG A 112 3.03 9.90 21.70
N CYS A 113 2.09 10.31 20.85
CA CYS A 113 2.10 10.00 19.43
C CYS A 113 2.89 11.06 18.66
N GLU A 114 3.77 10.63 17.77
CA GLU A 114 4.38 11.52 16.78
C GLU A 114 3.31 12.10 15.85
N ARG A 115 3.51 13.34 15.39
CA ARG A 115 2.60 14.00 14.45
C ARG A 115 3.23 14.02 13.07
N HIS A 116 2.64 13.26 12.14
CA HIS A 116 3.06 13.17 10.74
C HIS A 116 2.05 13.92 9.87
N ILE A 117 2.54 14.74 8.95
CA ILE A 117 1.69 15.51 8.05
C ILE A 117 1.34 14.69 6.81
N SER A 118 0.06 14.49 6.58
CA SER A 118 -0.45 13.72 5.44
C SER A 118 -0.12 14.36 4.09
N THR A 119 0.07 13.53 3.06
CA THR A 119 0.18 13.98 1.66
C THR A 119 -0.99 14.85 1.19
N GLN A 120 -2.14 14.80 1.87
CA GLN A 120 -3.30 15.64 1.59
C GLN A 120 -3.05 17.14 1.84
N GLN A 121 -2.02 17.49 2.60
CA GLN A 121 -1.55 18.87 2.74
C GLN A 121 -0.76 19.35 1.51
N SER A 122 -0.50 18.47 0.54
CA SER A 122 0.15 18.80 -0.73
C SER A 122 1.47 19.55 -0.51
N ILE A 123 2.34 19.00 0.38
CA ILE A 123 3.63 19.62 0.69
C ILE A 123 4.55 19.47 -0.51
N ALA A 124 4.76 20.58 -1.22
CA ALA A 124 5.49 20.62 -2.48
C ALA A 124 6.73 21.55 -2.44
N ASN A 125 7.09 22.07 -1.28
CA ASN A 125 8.27 22.93 -1.17
C ASN A 125 8.85 22.92 0.26
N TYR A 126 10.12 23.30 0.38
CA TYR A 126 10.85 23.32 1.64
C TYR A 126 10.27 24.28 2.69
N ALA A 127 9.71 25.42 2.26
CA ALA A 127 9.18 26.41 3.21
C ALA A 127 7.94 25.87 3.93
N CYS A 128 7.06 25.17 3.21
CA CYS A 128 5.90 24.50 3.81
C CYS A 128 6.34 23.34 4.70
N ALA A 129 7.31 22.52 4.27
CA ALA A 129 7.84 21.41 5.07
C ALA A 129 8.47 21.90 6.38
N GLN A 130 9.30 22.97 6.32
CA GLN A 130 9.93 23.57 7.48
C GLN A 130 8.90 24.18 8.44
N ALA A 131 7.89 24.88 7.91
CA ALA A 131 6.84 25.47 8.74
C ALA A 131 6.08 24.41 9.57
N TRP A 132 5.78 23.25 8.99
CA TRP A 132 5.19 22.15 9.73
C TRP A 132 6.12 21.60 10.82
N TYR A 133 7.43 21.49 10.51
CA TYR A 133 8.43 21.10 11.52
C TYR A 133 8.47 22.10 12.68
N ASP A 134 8.50 23.40 12.40
CA ASP A 134 8.52 24.48 13.41
C ASP A 134 7.26 24.45 14.29
N LEU A 135 6.12 23.98 13.76
CA LEU A 135 4.89 23.71 14.50
C LEU A 135 4.94 22.40 15.32
N GLY A 136 6.01 21.60 15.16
CA GLY A 136 6.25 20.38 15.93
C GLY A 136 5.81 19.08 15.20
N ALA A 137 5.72 19.09 13.86
CA ALA A 137 5.62 17.85 13.11
C ALA A 137 6.96 17.10 13.11
N LYS A 138 6.92 15.80 13.36
CA LYS A 138 8.11 14.94 13.27
C LYS A 138 8.42 14.55 11.82
N ARG A 139 7.38 14.33 11.00
CA ARG A 139 7.48 13.85 9.62
C ARG A 139 6.51 14.57 8.72
N VAL A 140 6.89 14.76 7.47
CA VAL A 140 6.01 15.25 6.40
C VAL A 140 5.97 14.25 5.24
N VAL A 141 4.75 13.91 4.80
CA VAL A 141 4.53 13.11 3.59
C VAL A 141 4.48 14.08 2.41
N LEU A 142 5.47 14.01 1.56
CA LEU A 142 5.60 14.88 0.40
C LEU A 142 4.48 14.64 -0.62
N ALA A 143 4.17 15.66 -1.42
CA ALA A 143 3.29 15.53 -2.57
C ALA A 143 3.90 14.54 -3.58
N ARG A 144 3.05 13.77 -4.26
CA ARG A 144 3.47 12.73 -5.22
C ARG A 144 3.82 13.31 -6.60
N GLU A 145 3.57 14.58 -6.78
CA GLU A 145 3.81 15.36 -7.99
C GLU A 145 5.21 15.99 -8.05
N LEU A 146 6.06 15.71 -7.05
CA LEU A 146 7.43 16.21 -6.98
C LEU A 146 8.40 15.37 -7.81
N SER A 147 9.34 16.07 -8.45
CA SER A 147 10.53 15.48 -9.07
C SER A 147 11.60 15.13 -8.03
N MET A 148 12.55 14.28 -8.41
CA MET A 148 13.71 13.95 -7.57
C MET A 148 14.52 15.17 -7.16
N ASP A 149 14.66 16.15 -8.07
CA ASP A 149 15.41 17.38 -7.79
C ASP A 149 14.71 18.27 -6.76
N GLU A 150 13.38 18.37 -6.83
CA GLU A 150 12.58 19.08 -5.82
C GLU A 150 12.67 18.42 -4.46
N ILE A 151 12.67 17.08 -4.37
CA ILE A 151 12.86 16.35 -3.11
C ILE A 151 14.23 16.61 -2.52
N ARG A 152 15.30 16.55 -3.33
CA ARG A 152 16.66 16.90 -2.91
C ARG A 152 16.75 18.34 -2.41
N GLU A 153 16.07 19.28 -3.08
CA GLU A 153 16.03 20.70 -2.66
C GLU A 153 15.30 20.85 -1.32
N ILE A 154 14.16 20.15 -1.11
CA ILE A 154 13.44 20.14 0.16
C ILE A 154 14.36 19.61 1.25
N ARG A 155 15.03 18.46 1.04
CA ARG A 155 15.94 17.87 2.04
C ARG A 155 17.08 18.81 2.39
N ARG A 156 17.68 19.46 1.40
CA ARG A 156 18.82 20.37 1.60
C ARG A 156 18.46 21.62 2.40
N ARG A 157 17.19 22.08 2.34
CA ARG A 157 16.72 23.34 2.91
C ARG A 157 15.85 23.19 4.15
N THR A 158 15.62 21.98 4.63
CA THR A 158 14.87 21.71 5.86
C THR A 158 15.78 21.18 6.96
N SER A 159 15.31 21.23 8.21
CA SER A 159 16.00 20.64 9.34
C SER A 159 16.37 19.17 9.06
N PRO A 160 17.58 18.72 9.38
CA PRO A 160 17.95 17.31 9.27
C PRO A 160 17.14 16.40 10.20
N GLU A 161 16.51 16.94 11.23
CA GLU A 161 15.65 16.21 12.18
C GLU A 161 14.22 16.03 11.67
N LEU A 162 13.79 16.81 10.66
CA LEU A 162 12.54 16.61 9.98
C LEU A 162 12.63 15.37 9.10
N GLU A 163 11.77 14.40 9.31
CA GLU A 163 11.70 13.22 8.46
C GLU A 163 10.88 13.48 7.20
N LEU A 164 11.41 13.06 6.05
CA LEU A 164 10.74 13.12 4.75
C LEU A 164 10.22 11.73 4.38
N GLU A 165 8.92 11.64 4.12
CA GLU A 165 8.25 10.43 3.65
C GLU A 165 7.76 10.63 2.21
N THR A 166 8.02 9.65 1.33
CA THR A 166 7.49 9.63 -0.05
C THR A 166 6.72 8.35 -0.31
N PHE A 167 5.71 8.41 -1.17
CA PHE A 167 5.18 7.19 -1.76
C PHE A 167 6.19 6.62 -2.74
N CYS A 168 6.35 5.30 -2.72
CA CYS A 168 7.25 4.58 -3.63
C CYS A 168 6.52 3.54 -4.48
N HIS A 169 5.28 3.15 -4.11
CA HIS A 169 4.52 2.14 -4.84
C HIS A 169 3.02 2.34 -4.71
N GLY A 170 2.28 1.95 -5.77
CA GLY A 170 0.83 1.81 -5.78
C GLY A 170 0.08 2.88 -6.55
N ALA A 171 -1.22 2.95 -6.33
CA ALA A 171 -2.14 3.74 -7.16
C ALA A 171 -1.91 5.25 -7.06
N MET A 172 -1.81 5.91 -8.21
CA MET A 172 -1.73 7.38 -8.32
C MET A 172 -3.12 8.01 -8.44
N CYS A 173 -3.27 9.25 -7.95
CA CYS A 173 -4.44 10.09 -8.18
C CYS A 173 -4.25 10.95 -9.44
N VAL A 174 -5.35 11.33 -10.08
CA VAL A 174 -5.36 12.28 -11.21
C VAL A 174 -5.14 13.73 -10.75
N SER A 175 -5.35 14.02 -9.48
CA SER A 175 -5.20 15.34 -8.85
C SER A 175 -4.31 15.23 -7.63
N TYR A 176 -3.80 16.36 -7.16
CA TYR A 176 -3.18 16.46 -5.84
C TYR A 176 -4.08 15.83 -4.77
N SER A 177 -3.48 15.05 -3.88
CA SER A 177 -4.21 14.38 -2.80
C SER A 177 -4.95 15.39 -1.93
N GLY A 178 -6.24 15.14 -1.65
CA GLY A 178 -7.08 16.05 -0.87
C GLY A 178 -7.61 17.28 -1.61
N ARG A 179 -7.43 17.38 -2.94
CA ARG A 179 -7.85 18.54 -3.76
C ARG A 179 -8.88 18.17 -4.84
N CYS A 180 -9.28 16.90 -4.95
CA CYS A 180 -10.18 16.44 -6.00
C CYS A 180 -11.64 16.53 -5.57
N LEU A 181 -12.49 17.14 -6.41
CA LEU A 181 -13.95 17.18 -6.23
C LEU A 181 -14.72 16.30 -7.24
N LEU A 182 -14.01 15.60 -8.13
CA LEU A 182 -14.64 14.86 -9.22
C LEU A 182 -15.63 13.80 -8.71
N SER A 183 -15.26 13.05 -7.68
CA SER A 183 -16.15 12.04 -7.08
C SER A 183 -17.40 12.66 -6.47
N ASN A 184 -17.27 13.82 -5.83
CA ASN A 184 -18.40 14.53 -5.25
C ASN A 184 -19.38 14.98 -6.34
N TYR A 185 -18.88 15.62 -7.40
CA TYR A 185 -19.75 16.10 -8.50
C TYR A 185 -20.42 14.96 -9.28
N MET A 186 -19.70 13.86 -9.54
CA MET A 186 -20.23 12.80 -10.39
C MET A 186 -21.08 11.77 -9.63
N THR A 187 -20.85 11.58 -8.35
CA THR A 187 -21.47 10.47 -7.60
C THR A 187 -22.04 10.88 -6.24
N GLY A 188 -21.93 12.14 -5.84
CA GLY A 188 -22.30 12.63 -4.51
C GLY A 188 -21.38 12.12 -3.38
N ARG A 189 -20.32 11.36 -3.71
CA ARG A 189 -19.40 10.76 -2.72
C ARG A 189 -18.15 11.64 -2.56
N ASP A 190 -17.93 12.15 -1.35
CA ASP A 190 -16.85 13.08 -1.06
C ASP A 190 -15.50 12.36 -0.97
N SER A 191 -14.65 12.59 -1.98
CA SER A 191 -13.31 12.01 -2.07
C SER A 191 -12.37 12.51 -0.96
N ASN A 192 -12.57 13.74 -0.48
CA ASN A 192 -11.71 14.35 0.54
C ASN A 192 -12.12 13.93 1.97
N ARG A 193 -13.18 13.13 2.07
CA ARG A 193 -13.69 12.55 3.32
C ARG A 193 -13.68 11.01 3.30
N GLY A 194 -12.90 10.41 2.42
CA GLY A 194 -12.70 8.96 2.37
C GLY A 194 -13.66 8.19 1.49
N ALA A 195 -14.65 8.84 0.86
CA ALA A 195 -15.70 8.18 0.09
C ALA A 195 -15.47 8.20 -1.43
N CYS A 196 -14.22 8.32 -1.90
CA CYS A 196 -13.91 8.42 -3.33
C CYS A 196 -14.42 7.21 -4.13
N ALA A 197 -15.29 7.46 -5.10
CA ALA A 197 -15.79 6.45 -6.04
C ALA A 197 -14.82 6.15 -7.19
N GLN A 198 -13.70 6.88 -7.27
CA GLN A 198 -12.68 6.77 -8.34
C GLN A 198 -13.23 7.00 -9.76
N PRO A 199 -14.09 8.02 -10.00
CA PRO A 199 -14.68 8.24 -11.32
C PRO A 199 -13.63 8.59 -12.39
N CYS A 200 -12.47 9.12 -12.02
CA CYS A 200 -11.36 9.34 -12.95
C CYS A 200 -10.82 8.06 -13.61
N ARG A 201 -11.31 6.88 -13.18
CA ARG A 201 -10.91 5.56 -13.69
C ARG A 201 -12.00 4.89 -14.51
N TYR A 202 -13.16 5.56 -14.70
CA TYR A 202 -14.22 5.07 -15.56
C TYR A 202 -13.93 5.42 -17.02
N GLN A 203 -14.46 4.64 -17.93
CA GLN A 203 -14.46 5.00 -19.35
C GLN A 203 -15.55 6.03 -19.59
N TYR A 204 -15.20 7.10 -20.29
CA TYR A 204 -16.12 8.15 -20.66
C TYR A 204 -16.06 8.42 -22.17
N ALA A 205 -17.16 8.91 -22.70
CA ALA A 205 -17.23 9.57 -23.98
C ALA A 205 -18.00 10.88 -23.82
N LEU A 206 -17.58 11.92 -24.50
CA LEU A 206 -18.35 13.17 -24.59
C LEU A 206 -19.44 13.00 -25.65
N MET A 207 -20.64 13.46 -25.33
CA MET A 207 -21.75 13.58 -26.26
C MET A 207 -22.16 15.05 -26.31
N GLU A 208 -22.25 15.59 -27.48
CA GLU A 208 -22.78 16.95 -27.67
C GLU A 208 -24.32 16.87 -27.69
N GLU A 209 -24.99 17.71 -26.90
CA GLU A 209 -26.44 17.74 -26.78
C GLU A 209 -27.15 17.92 -28.14
N LYS A 210 -26.54 18.70 -29.05
CA LYS A 210 -27.07 18.95 -30.41
C LYS A 210 -26.81 17.82 -31.40
N ARG A 211 -26.00 16.81 -31.02
CA ARG A 211 -25.67 15.63 -31.82
C ARG A 211 -25.85 14.34 -31.01
N PRO A 212 -27.12 14.02 -30.63
CA PRO A 212 -27.41 12.85 -29.82
C PRO A 212 -27.03 11.56 -30.57
N GLY A 213 -26.32 10.64 -29.88
CA GLY A 213 -25.88 9.38 -30.44
C GLY A 213 -24.47 9.38 -31.04
N GLU A 214 -23.83 10.54 -31.17
CA GLU A 214 -22.40 10.62 -31.51
C GLU A 214 -21.57 10.70 -30.23
N TYR A 215 -20.65 9.74 -30.07
CA TYR A 215 -19.78 9.65 -28.90
C TYR A 215 -18.35 10.00 -29.29
N PHE A 216 -17.80 11.04 -28.65
CA PHE A 216 -16.44 11.46 -28.85
C PHE A 216 -15.58 10.87 -27.71
N PRO A 217 -14.64 9.94 -28.01
CA PRO A 217 -13.75 9.42 -26.99
C PRO A 217 -12.92 10.55 -26.37
N VAL A 218 -12.65 10.43 -25.06
CA VAL A 218 -11.91 11.44 -24.31
C VAL A 218 -10.45 11.02 -24.25
N PHE A 219 -9.54 11.87 -24.75
CA PHE A 219 -8.10 11.64 -24.80
C PHE A 219 -7.36 12.81 -24.14
N GLU A 220 -6.09 12.64 -23.83
CA GLU A 220 -5.18 13.73 -23.45
C GLU A 220 -4.25 14.04 -24.62
N ASP A 221 -4.04 15.34 -24.84
CA ASP A 221 -2.98 15.84 -25.68
C ASP A 221 -2.21 16.94 -24.95
N GLU A 222 -1.23 17.55 -25.62
CA GLU A 222 -0.38 18.61 -25.05
C GLU A 222 -1.17 19.88 -24.62
N LYS A 223 -2.47 19.96 -24.88
CA LYS A 223 -3.31 21.16 -24.69
C LYS A 223 -4.38 21.03 -23.61
N GLY A 224 -4.64 19.82 -23.06
CA GLY A 224 -5.68 19.69 -22.04
C GLY A 224 -5.78 18.32 -21.39
N THR A 225 -6.25 18.32 -20.13
CA THR A 225 -6.46 17.12 -19.32
C THR A 225 -7.87 16.62 -19.49
N TYR A 226 -8.01 15.41 -19.87
CA TYR A 226 -9.24 14.64 -19.99
C TYR A 226 -9.34 13.67 -18.81
N ILE A 227 -10.54 13.15 -18.48
CA ILE A 227 -10.74 12.23 -17.38
C ILE A 227 -10.09 10.89 -17.73
N MET A 228 -9.00 10.52 -17.03
CA MET A 228 -8.10 9.49 -17.51
C MET A 228 -7.56 8.56 -16.46
N ASN A 229 -7.03 7.43 -16.93
CA ASN A 229 -6.56 6.32 -16.14
C ASN A 229 -5.07 6.49 -15.77
N SER A 230 -4.80 6.99 -14.58
CA SER A 230 -3.42 7.11 -14.08
C SER A 230 -2.74 5.74 -13.97
N ARG A 231 -1.48 5.66 -14.37
CA ARG A 231 -0.60 4.52 -14.12
C ARG A 231 -0.37 4.35 -12.62
N ASP A 232 -0.07 3.13 -12.19
CA ASP A 232 0.38 2.90 -10.82
C ASP A 232 1.87 3.27 -10.69
N MET A 233 2.28 3.75 -9.52
CA MET A 233 3.68 4.08 -9.24
C MET A 233 4.45 2.82 -8.86
N CYS A 234 5.69 2.69 -9.35
CA CYS A 234 6.66 1.69 -8.90
C CYS A 234 8.07 2.27 -8.97
N MET A 235 8.71 2.40 -7.81
CA MET A 235 10.06 2.95 -7.66
C MET A 235 11.09 1.90 -7.24
N ILE A 236 10.76 0.61 -7.38
CA ILE A 236 11.60 -0.48 -6.88
C ILE A 236 13.01 -0.49 -7.51
N ASP A 237 13.11 -0.06 -8.76
CA ASP A 237 14.39 0.03 -9.50
C ASP A 237 15.20 1.29 -9.19
N HIS A 238 14.66 2.21 -8.38
CA HIS A 238 15.19 3.55 -8.12
C HIS A 238 15.26 3.88 -6.62
N LEU A 239 15.39 2.87 -5.76
CA LEU A 239 15.43 3.08 -4.31
C LEU A 239 16.74 3.75 -3.86
N ASP A 240 17.82 3.54 -4.60
CA ASP A 240 19.10 4.23 -4.37
C ASP A 240 18.96 5.74 -4.54
N ASP A 241 18.26 6.21 -5.57
CA ASP A 241 18.00 7.64 -5.78
C ASP A 241 17.19 8.26 -4.64
N LEU A 242 16.16 7.55 -4.14
CA LEU A 242 15.35 8.02 -3.00
C LEU A 242 16.17 8.07 -1.70
N MET A 243 17.02 7.05 -1.47
CA MET A 243 17.93 7.03 -0.32
C MET A 243 18.97 8.16 -0.41
N ASP A 244 19.56 8.36 -1.58
CA ASP A 244 20.57 9.41 -1.82
C ASP A 244 19.94 10.82 -1.78
N ALA A 245 18.64 10.95 -2.05
CA ALA A 245 17.88 12.18 -1.84
C ALA A 245 17.57 12.47 -0.36
N GLY A 246 17.89 11.53 0.54
CA GLY A 246 17.68 11.69 1.98
C GLY A 246 16.23 11.49 2.42
N VAL A 247 15.49 10.64 1.72
CA VAL A 247 14.16 10.19 2.13
C VAL A 247 14.29 9.24 3.32
N ASP A 248 13.56 9.52 4.40
CA ASP A 248 13.63 8.77 5.66
C ASP A 248 12.61 7.62 5.70
N CYS A 249 11.50 7.72 4.93
CA CYS A 249 10.45 6.71 4.93
C CYS A 249 9.88 6.51 3.52
N LEU A 250 9.77 5.24 3.12
CA LEU A 250 9.19 4.78 1.86
C LEU A 250 7.82 4.16 2.12
N LYS A 251 6.78 4.77 1.56
CA LYS A 251 5.39 4.38 1.78
C LYS A 251 4.80 3.63 0.60
N ILE A 252 4.24 2.46 0.88
CA ILE A 252 3.46 1.68 -0.08
C ILE A 252 1.99 2.08 0.01
N GLU A 253 1.38 2.48 -1.11
CA GLU A 253 -0.06 2.68 -1.21
C GLU A 253 -0.75 1.35 -1.50
N GLY A 254 -1.77 0.99 -0.73
CA GLY A 254 -2.45 -0.29 -0.96
C GLY A 254 -3.44 -0.72 0.12
N ARG A 255 -3.88 0.18 1.00
CA ARG A 255 -4.78 -0.20 2.10
C ARG A 255 -6.07 -0.90 1.65
N ALA A 256 -6.59 -0.56 0.45
CA ALA A 256 -7.74 -1.20 -0.17
C ALA A 256 -7.40 -2.47 -1.00
N LYS A 257 -6.13 -2.81 -1.11
CA LYS A 257 -5.65 -3.99 -1.83
C LYS A 257 -5.77 -5.25 -0.97
N SER A 258 -5.49 -6.43 -1.55
CA SER A 258 -5.52 -7.72 -0.86
C SER A 258 -4.35 -7.89 0.14
N ALA A 259 -4.46 -8.86 1.03
CA ALA A 259 -3.38 -9.28 1.92
C ALA A 259 -2.15 -9.78 1.14
N TYR A 260 -2.38 -10.47 0.03
CA TYR A 260 -1.34 -10.90 -0.90
C TYR A 260 -0.55 -9.70 -1.48
N TYR A 261 -1.27 -8.65 -1.93
CA TYR A 261 -0.60 -7.42 -2.40
C TYR A 261 0.27 -6.80 -1.31
N ALA A 262 -0.28 -6.64 -0.10
CA ALA A 262 0.47 -6.08 1.02
C ALA A 262 1.73 -6.90 1.33
N ALA A 263 1.61 -8.23 1.35
CA ALA A 263 2.72 -9.14 1.58
C ALA A 263 3.81 -9.02 0.50
N ILE A 264 3.44 -9.28 -0.75
CA ILE A 264 4.42 -9.39 -1.85
C ILE A 264 5.12 -8.07 -2.12
N VAL A 265 4.38 -6.95 -2.16
CA VAL A 265 5.01 -5.65 -2.38
C VAL A 265 5.91 -5.27 -1.21
N THR A 266 5.49 -5.51 0.04
CA THR A 266 6.34 -5.25 1.22
C THR A 266 7.61 -6.09 1.16
N GLY A 267 7.51 -7.39 0.90
CA GLY A 267 8.67 -8.29 0.80
C GLY A 267 9.65 -7.89 -0.29
N ALA A 268 9.12 -7.59 -1.49
CA ALA A 268 9.96 -7.15 -2.60
C ALA A 268 10.73 -5.86 -2.27
N TYR A 269 10.04 -4.85 -1.74
CA TYR A 269 10.70 -3.61 -1.31
C TYR A 269 11.68 -3.83 -0.16
N ARG A 270 11.37 -4.69 0.81
CA ARG A 270 12.27 -5.01 1.93
C ARG A 270 13.60 -5.55 1.43
N HIS A 271 13.56 -6.56 0.55
CA HIS A 271 14.78 -7.17 0.01
C HIS A 271 15.62 -6.16 -0.79
N VAL A 272 14.98 -5.37 -1.68
CA VAL A 272 15.70 -4.37 -2.47
C VAL A 272 16.28 -3.26 -1.58
N ILE A 273 15.53 -2.76 -0.58
CA ILE A 273 16.04 -1.78 0.39
C ILE A 273 17.30 -2.32 1.09
N ASP A 274 17.27 -3.58 1.53
CA ASP A 274 18.38 -4.18 2.27
C ASP A 274 19.63 -4.36 1.38
N ASP A 275 19.46 -4.75 0.13
CA ASP A 275 20.56 -4.86 -0.84
C ASP A 275 21.17 -3.48 -1.14
N VAL A 276 20.33 -2.52 -1.51
CA VAL A 276 20.76 -1.15 -1.86
C VAL A 276 21.43 -0.45 -0.68
N ALA A 277 20.88 -0.58 0.54
CA ALA A 277 21.48 0.01 1.73
C ALA A 277 22.89 -0.55 2.03
N GLN A 278 23.11 -1.82 1.71
CA GLN A 278 24.40 -2.48 1.86
C GLN A 278 25.34 -2.28 0.65
N GLY A 279 24.89 -1.54 -0.36
CA GLY A 279 25.66 -1.31 -1.60
C GLY A 279 25.75 -2.53 -2.51
N ARG A 280 24.85 -3.50 -2.36
CA ARG A 280 24.73 -4.67 -3.25
C ARG A 280 23.74 -4.37 -4.39
N PRO A 281 23.92 -5.00 -5.56
CA PRO A 281 22.88 -4.96 -6.60
C PRO A 281 21.63 -5.71 -6.10
N ALA A 282 20.47 -5.15 -6.38
CA ALA A 282 19.19 -5.81 -6.08
C ALA A 282 19.03 -7.09 -6.93
N ASP A 283 18.51 -8.16 -6.32
CA ASP A 283 18.15 -9.38 -7.07
C ASP A 283 16.93 -9.08 -7.97
N PRO A 284 17.04 -9.26 -9.31
CA PRO A 284 15.95 -8.96 -10.24
C PRO A 284 14.64 -9.68 -9.93
N VAL A 285 14.67 -10.83 -9.25
CA VAL A 285 13.46 -11.57 -8.88
C VAL A 285 12.46 -10.70 -8.11
N TRP A 286 12.94 -9.77 -7.28
CA TRP A 286 12.08 -8.91 -6.50
C TRP A 286 11.39 -7.82 -7.34
N ARG A 287 12.02 -7.43 -8.47
CA ARG A 287 11.36 -6.57 -9.46
C ARG A 287 10.22 -7.32 -10.14
N ASP A 288 10.40 -8.60 -10.45
CA ASP A 288 9.37 -9.43 -11.07
C ASP A 288 8.20 -9.67 -10.09
N GLU A 289 8.47 -9.79 -8.79
CA GLU A 289 7.44 -10.01 -7.79
C GLU A 289 6.37 -8.91 -7.74
N VAL A 290 6.72 -7.66 -7.97
CA VAL A 290 5.73 -6.57 -7.99
C VAL A 290 4.82 -6.60 -9.23
N GLU A 291 5.19 -7.34 -10.29
CA GLU A 291 4.31 -7.60 -11.43
C GLU A 291 3.31 -8.74 -11.15
N HIS A 292 3.56 -9.58 -10.14
CA HIS A 292 2.70 -10.73 -9.80
C HIS A 292 1.50 -10.36 -8.91
N VAL A 293 1.34 -9.09 -8.57
CA VAL A 293 0.18 -8.58 -7.83
C VAL A 293 -0.80 -7.87 -8.77
N SER A 294 -2.01 -7.58 -8.28
CA SER A 294 -2.98 -6.80 -9.06
C SER A 294 -2.57 -5.33 -9.17
N HIS A 295 -2.15 -4.91 -10.33
CA HIS A 295 -1.66 -3.56 -10.61
C HIS A 295 -2.14 -3.02 -11.96
N ARG A 296 -1.92 -1.75 -12.25
CA ARG A 296 -1.96 -1.16 -13.59
C ARG A 296 -0.55 -1.04 -14.13
N HIS A 297 -0.43 -0.68 -15.41
CA HIS A 297 0.89 -0.37 -15.95
C HIS A 297 1.64 0.60 -15.03
N TYR A 298 2.88 0.26 -14.73
CA TYR A 298 3.71 1.04 -13.84
C TYR A 298 4.34 2.25 -14.52
N SER A 299 4.63 3.25 -13.72
CA SER A 299 5.47 4.42 -14.03
C SER A 299 6.25 4.81 -12.79
N THR A 300 7.22 5.67 -12.94
CA THR A 300 7.96 6.27 -11.82
C THR A 300 7.23 7.47 -11.18
N GLY A 301 5.91 7.64 -11.44
CA GLY A 301 5.22 8.85 -11.03
C GLY A 301 5.87 10.09 -11.65
N PHE A 302 5.92 11.18 -10.91
CA PHE A 302 6.54 12.44 -11.35
C PHE A 302 8.03 12.54 -11.04
N PHE A 303 8.64 11.54 -10.43
CA PHE A 303 10.04 11.61 -9.98
C PHE A 303 11.02 11.95 -11.11
N TYR A 304 10.80 11.44 -12.33
CA TYR A 304 11.66 11.70 -13.50
C TYR A 304 10.93 12.41 -14.63
N GLY A 305 9.75 12.96 -14.37
CA GLY A 305 8.94 13.68 -15.34
C GLY A 305 7.47 13.26 -15.34
N PRO A 306 6.63 13.76 -16.23
CA PRO A 306 5.21 13.41 -16.28
C PRO A 306 5.01 11.90 -16.45
N PRO A 307 4.17 11.25 -15.60
CA PRO A 307 4.01 9.78 -15.61
C PRO A 307 3.26 9.25 -16.84
N GLY A 308 2.65 10.11 -17.63
CA GLY A 308 1.73 9.72 -18.70
C GLY A 308 0.47 9.05 -18.17
N GLN A 309 -0.41 8.68 -19.10
CA GLN A 309 -1.66 7.98 -18.83
C GLN A 309 -1.70 6.69 -19.64
N TYR A 310 -2.55 5.75 -19.26
CA TYR A 310 -2.75 4.52 -20.02
C TYR A 310 -4.16 4.53 -20.62
N TYR A 311 -4.26 4.64 -21.93
CA TYR A 311 -5.52 4.91 -22.64
C TYR A 311 -6.27 3.66 -23.07
N GLU A 312 -5.59 2.52 -23.21
CA GLU A 312 -6.15 1.34 -23.84
C GLU A 312 -7.12 0.60 -22.91
N SER A 313 -6.88 0.61 -21.60
CA SER A 313 -7.71 -0.11 -20.64
C SER A 313 -7.64 0.48 -19.24
N SER A 314 -8.78 0.54 -18.53
CA SER A 314 -8.85 0.81 -17.10
C SER A 314 -8.69 -0.45 -16.23
N ARG A 315 -8.54 -1.60 -16.86
CA ARG A 315 -8.49 -2.90 -16.17
C ARG A 315 -7.15 -3.05 -15.44
N TYR A 316 -7.22 -3.75 -14.30
CA TYR A 316 -6.03 -4.22 -13.61
C TYR A 316 -5.45 -5.43 -14.33
N ILE A 317 -4.13 -5.47 -14.43
CA ILE A 317 -3.36 -6.67 -14.78
C ILE A 317 -3.48 -7.63 -13.59
N ARG A 318 -3.84 -8.89 -13.87
CA ARG A 318 -4.06 -9.94 -12.86
C ARG A 318 -3.67 -11.28 -13.44
N ASP A 319 -2.39 -11.42 -13.73
CA ASP A 319 -1.85 -12.58 -14.44
C ASP A 319 -1.48 -13.71 -13.47
N TRP A 320 -1.64 -13.47 -12.16
CA TRP A 320 -1.37 -14.44 -11.12
C TRP A 320 -2.54 -14.61 -10.17
N GLN A 321 -2.75 -15.85 -9.74
CA GLN A 321 -3.80 -16.24 -8.82
C GLN A 321 -3.22 -16.98 -7.62
N ILE A 322 -3.66 -16.60 -6.41
CA ILE A 322 -3.31 -17.30 -5.18
C ILE A 322 -4.14 -18.57 -5.10
N CYS A 323 -3.49 -19.71 -4.90
CA CYS A 323 -4.14 -21.01 -4.70
C CYS A 323 -4.40 -21.29 -3.21
N ALA A 324 -3.36 -21.12 -2.38
CA ALA A 324 -3.43 -21.39 -0.95
C ALA A 324 -2.45 -20.51 -0.15
N VAL A 325 -2.66 -20.49 1.17
CA VAL A 325 -1.74 -19.88 2.14
C VAL A 325 -1.24 -20.98 3.06
N VAL A 326 0.07 -21.01 3.28
CA VAL A 326 0.70 -21.92 4.24
C VAL A 326 0.40 -21.44 5.65
N THR A 327 -0.23 -22.28 6.46
CA THR A 327 -0.53 -22.02 7.87
C THR A 327 0.49 -22.65 8.82
N GLY A 328 1.23 -23.65 8.34
CA GLY A 328 2.32 -24.31 9.05
C GLY A 328 3.13 -25.18 8.09
N CYS A 329 4.37 -25.46 8.43
CA CYS A 329 5.23 -26.38 7.68
C CYS A 329 6.22 -27.04 8.62
N THR A 330 6.38 -28.37 8.47
CA THR A 330 7.39 -29.10 9.24
C THR A 330 8.80 -28.85 8.69
N PRO A 331 9.87 -29.13 9.44
CA PRO A 331 11.24 -29.05 8.93
C PRO A 331 11.49 -29.89 7.66
N GLU A 332 10.77 -31.01 7.52
CA GLU A 332 10.86 -31.93 6.38
C GLU A 332 10.07 -31.44 5.16
N GLY A 333 9.32 -30.33 5.28
CA GLY A 333 8.59 -29.73 4.18
C GLY A 333 7.13 -30.16 4.06
N LEU A 334 6.55 -30.86 5.04
CA LEU A 334 5.11 -31.12 5.04
C LEU A 334 4.36 -29.84 5.42
N ALA A 335 3.73 -29.21 4.44
CA ALA A 335 3.00 -27.97 4.62
C ALA A 335 1.52 -28.20 4.89
N THR A 336 0.98 -27.50 5.89
CA THR A 336 -0.45 -27.32 6.12
C THR A 336 -0.91 -26.05 5.43
N LEU A 337 -1.99 -26.14 4.64
CA LEU A 337 -2.43 -25.09 3.74
C LEU A 337 -3.91 -24.75 3.96
N SER A 338 -4.25 -23.48 3.73
CA SER A 338 -5.63 -22.99 3.67
C SER A 338 -5.96 -22.57 2.24
N LEU A 339 -6.95 -23.22 1.63
CA LEU A 339 -7.36 -22.97 0.25
C LEU A 339 -7.86 -21.54 0.05
N ARG A 340 -7.46 -20.94 -1.07
CA ARG A 340 -8.02 -19.67 -1.56
C ARG A 340 -8.70 -19.81 -2.93
N ASN A 341 -8.08 -20.53 -3.86
CA ASN A 341 -8.62 -20.84 -5.18
C ASN A 341 -8.26 -22.25 -5.59
N LYS A 342 -8.99 -22.78 -6.57
CA LYS A 342 -8.83 -24.14 -7.07
C LYS A 342 -7.49 -24.37 -7.74
N PHE A 343 -6.89 -25.52 -7.49
CA PHE A 343 -5.75 -26.09 -8.20
C PHE A 343 -5.73 -27.60 -7.95
N ARG A 344 -4.90 -28.34 -8.68
CA ARG A 344 -4.94 -29.82 -8.68
C ARG A 344 -3.55 -30.41 -8.54
N THR A 345 -3.51 -31.66 -8.13
CA THR A 345 -2.33 -32.50 -8.27
C THR A 345 -1.86 -32.51 -9.74
N GLY A 346 -0.58 -32.26 -9.97
CA GLY A 346 0.03 -32.17 -11.30
C GLY A 346 0.09 -30.76 -11.90
N ASP A 347 -0.62 -29.77 -11.33
CA ASP A 347 -0.48 -28.37 -11.78
C ASP A 347 0.92 -27.83 -11.44
N THR A 348 1.39 -26.87 -12.25
CA THR A 348 2.63 -26.12 -11.93
C THR A 348 2.24 -24.89 -11.10
N VAL A 349 2.86 -24.76 -9.93
CA VAL A 349 2.65 -23.65 -9.01
C VAL A 349 3.98 -23.06 -8.55
N GLU A 350 3.92 -21.86 -8.02
CA GLU A 350 5.04 -21.22 -7.32
C GLU A 350 4.74 -21.06 -5.83
N VAL A 351 5.78 -21.15 -5.03
CA VAL A 351 5.79 -20.86 -3.60
C VAL A 351 6.60 -19.60 -3.37
N VAL A 352 6.02 -18.63 -2.67
CA VAL A 352 6.66 -17.39 -2.24
C VAL A 352 6.28 -17.09 -0.79
N GLY A 353 7.21 -16.61 0.02
CA GLY A 353 6.94 -16.37 1.43
C GLY A 353 7.88 -15.35 2.06
N PRO A 354 7.69 -15.05 3.35
CA PRO A 354 8.62 -14.22 4.10
C PRO A 354 10.04 -14.76 3.96
N ASP A 355 11.00 -13.93 3.58
CA ASP A 355 12.41 -14.30 3.36
C ASP A 355 12.63 -15.53 2.46
N THR A 356 11.62 -15.90 1.66
CA THR A 356 11.67 -17.06 0.79
C THR A 356 11.70 -16.62 -0.68
N ARG A 357 12.85 -16.77 -1.33
CA ARG A 357 12.95 -16.56 -2.77
C ARG A 357 11.97 -17.48 -3.50
N PRO A 358 11.16 -16.97 -4.45
CA PRO A 358 10.18 -17.77 -5.19
C PRO A 358 10.79 -19.01 -5.83
N PHE A 359 10.05 -20.11 -5.82
CA PHE A 359 10.43 -21.34 -6.52
C PHE A 359 9.19 -22.09 -7.02
N SER A 360 9.33 -22.71 -8.19
CA SER A 360 8.27 -23.50 -8.82
C SER A 360 8.33 -24.95 -8.40
N LEU A 361 7.16 -25.58 -8.36
CA LEU A 361 7.03 -27.05 -8.21
C LEU A 361 5.79 -27.55 -8.95
N THR A 362 5.80 -28.83 -9.32
CA THR A 362 4.58 -29.56 -9.70
C THR A 362 3.88 -30.00 -8.44
N VAL A 363 2.58 -29.69 -8.30
CA VAL A 363 1.77 -30.04 -7.13
C VAL A 363 1.78 -31.54 -6.90
N PRO A 364 2.33 -32.02 -5.77
CA PRO A 364 2.36 -33.44 -5.45
C PRO A 364 0.97 -33.93 -5.00
N GLU A 365 0.89 -35.17 -4.57
CA GLU A 365 -0.30 -35.68 -3.87
C GLU A 365 -0.59 -34.84 -2.63
N MET A 366 -1.86 -34.50 -2.48
CA MET A 366 -2.38 -33.76 -1.34
C MET A 366 -3.22 -34.69 -0.46
N THR A 367 -3.36 -34.35 0.82
CA THR A 367 -4.25 -35.06 1.72
C THR A 367 -5.15 -34.09 2.47
N ASP A 368 -6.38 -34.47 2.71
CA ASP A 368 -7.31 -33.69 3.52
C ASP A 368 -7.01 -33.77 5.02
N ALA A 369 -7.85 -33.17 5.86
CA ALA A 369 -7.66 -33.15 7.31
C ALA A 369 -7.80 -34.58 7.97
N ASP A 370 -8.47 -35.50 7.27
CA ASP A 370 -8.65 -36.88 7.72
C ASP A 370 -7.53 -37.81 7.19
N GLY A 371 -6.57 -37.28 6.44
CA GLY A 371 -5.45 -38.02 5.84
C GLY A 371 -5.82 -38.77 4.56
N LEU A 372 -6.97 -38.49 3.96
CA LEU A 372 -7.40 -39.13 2.72
C LEU A 372 -6.80 -38.40 1.49
N PRO A 373 -6.47 -39.14 0.42
CA PRO A 373 -5.95 -38.53 -0.81
C PRO A 373 -6.91 -37.48 -1.40
N LEU A 374 -6.36 -36.31 -1.76
CA LEU A 374 -7.11 -35.19 -2.27
C LEU A 374 -6.51 -34.76 -3.62
N PHE A 375 -7.26 -34.95 -4.71
CA PHE A 375 -6.83 -34.54 -6.04
C PHE A 375 -7.00 -33.04 -6.29
N GLU A 376 -8.14 -32.47 -5.82
CA GLU A 376 -8.50 -31.05 -5.99
C GLU A 376 -9.24 -30.58 -4.74
N PRO A 377 -8.68 -29.64 -3.94
CA PRO A 377 -9.42 -29.03 -2.85
C PRO A 377 -10.51 -28.10 -3.40
N LYS A 378 -11.73 -28.18 -2.84
CA LYS A 378 -12.93 -27.54 -3.45
C LYS A 378 -13.58 -26.47 -2.57
N THR A 379 -13.47 -26.61 -1.25
CA THR A 379 -14.18 -25.74 -0.31
C THR A 379 -13.30 -24.55 0.07
N PRO A 380 -13.75 -23.30 -0.05
CA PRO A 380 -13.00 -22.12 0.40
C PRO A 380 -12.52 -22.28 1.85
N GLN A 381 -11.27 -21.90 2.12
CA GLN A 381 -10.60 -22.03 3.40
C GLN A 381 -10.42 -23.50 3.91
N MET A 382 -10.69 -24.50 3.07
CA MET A 382 -10.39 -25.89 3.39
C MET A 382 -8.92 -26.05 3.83
N THR A 383 -8.70 -26.77 4.91
CA THR A 383 -7.36 -27.15 5.36
C THR A 383 -6.97 -28.48 4.74
N PHE A 384 -5.76 -28.55 4.22
CA PHE A 384 -5.18 -29.75 3.62
C PHE A 384 -3.66 -29.73 3.74
N THR A 385 -2.99 -30.82 3.42
CA THR A 385 -1.53 -30.91 3.46
C THR A 385 -0.95 -31.33 2.12
N MET A 386 0.26 -30.86 1.84
CA MET A 386 1.10 -31.35 0.73
C MET A 386 2.58 -31.23 1.09
N SER A 387 3.42 -32.06 0.46
CA SER A 387 4.88 -31.99 0.63
C SER A 387 5.48 -30.93 -0.26
N LEU A 388 6.32 -30.06 0.32
CA LEU A 388 7.16 -29.10 -0.40
C LEU A 388 8.61 -29.61 -0.44
N PRO A 389 9.42 -29.21 -1.43
CA PRO A 389 10.82 -29.63 -1.53
C PRO A 389 11.70 -29.10 -0.39
N ARG A 390 11.23 -28.11 0.35
CA ARG A 390 11.87 -27.54 1.54
C ARG A 390 10.82 -26.92 2.45
N SER A 391 11.16 -26.76 3.73
CA SER A 391 10.34 -26.01 4.68
C SER A 391 10.22 -24.54 4.26
N VAL A 392 9.03 -23.98 4.46
CA VAL A 392 8.74 -22.56 4.25
C VAL A 392 8.01 -21.98 5.46
N PRO A 393 8.17 -20.68 5.77
CA PRO A 393 7.51 -20.10 6.92
C PRO A 393 5.97 -20.04 6.72
N PRO A 394 5.20 -20.01 7.81
CA PRO A 394 3.79 -19.67 7.76
C PRO A 394 3.59 -18.33 7.03
N MET A 395 2.40 -18.10 6.46
CA MET A 395 2.07 -16.96 5.61
C MET A 395 2.75 -16.94 4.23
N SER A 396 3.45 -18.03 3.85
CA SER A 396 3.85 -18.26 2.46
C SER A 396 2.62 -18.52 1.58
N PHE A 397 2.71 -18.14 0.31
CA PHE A 397 1.64 -18.34 -0.67
C PHE A 397 2.01 -19.42 -1.68
N ILE A 398 1.01 -20.20 -2.05
CA ILE A 398 1.02 -21.03 -3.25
C ILE A 398 0.24 -20.26 -4.31
N ARG A 399 0.80 -20.05 -5.49
CA ARG A 399 0.20 -19.28 -6.58
C ARG A 399 0.49 -19.90 -7.94
N HIS A 400 -0.29 -19.56 -8.95
CA HIS A 400 0.01 -19.91 -10.35
C HIS A 400 -0.27 -18.74 -11.30
N ALA A 401 0.37 -18.77 -12.47
CA ALA A 401 0.04 -17.87 -13.54
C ALA A 401 -1.33 -18.23 -14.13
N VAL A 402 -2.15 -17.20 -14.45
CA VAL A 402 -3.46 -17.36 -15.06
C VAL A 402 -3.30 -17.37 -16.56
N ASP A 403 -3.77 -18.43 -17.21
CA ASP A 403 -3.86 -18.46 -18.68
C ASP A 403 -4.97 -17.50 -19.16
N LEU A 404 -4.59 -16.40 -19.79
CA LEU A 404 -5.49 -15.40 -20.34
C LEU A 404 -5.81 -15.65 -21.82
N SER A 405 -5.26 -16.70 -22.43
CA SER A 405 -5.44 -16.99 -23.87
C SER A 405 -6.86 -17.42 -24.26
N GLY A 406 -7.74 -17.59 -23.29
CA GLY A 406 -9.14 -18.04 -23.48
C GLY A 406 -10.22 -16.99 -23.20
N LYS A 407 -9.88 -15.69 -23.03
CA LYS A 407 -10.88 -14.63 -22.76
C LYS A 407 -10.93 -13.57 -23.82
#